data_98825716fa2819dfddeaaf54c1c9248e
#
_entry.id   98825716fa2819dfddeaaf54c1c9248e
#
_cell.length_a   1.000
_cell.length_b   1.000
_cell.length_c   1.000
_cell.angle_alpha   90.00
_cell.angle_beta   90.00
_cell.angle_gamma   90.00
#
_symmetry.space_group_name_H-M   'P 1'
#
loop_
_entity.id
_entity.type
_entity.pdbx_description
1 polymer ?
#
loop_
_entity_poly.entity_id
_entity_poly.type
_entity_poly.pdbx_seq_one_letter_code
_entity_poly.pdbx_strand_id
1 'polypeptide(L)'
;MNVTEETVYSGDVKTVQALSSADDNIRYDSKAVFASATIYFEFDKSTLTSKSIQTLKSAVNALNENSSIQITLAGHADERGTREYNLALGQRRAETVSDYFVLNGISKNRITVKSFGEERPAVIGQDEMSYAKNRRVEIN
;
A
#
# COMPACT_ATOMS: atom_id res chain seq x y z
N MET A 1 15.16 -18.11 -2.23
CA MET A 1 15.12 -17.23 -2.26
C MET A 1 14.85 -16.61 -2.27
N ASN A 2 14.68 -16.98 -2.49
CA ASN A 2 14.45 -16.00 -2.47
C ASN A 2 13.91 -15.54 -2.66
N VAL A 3 13.50 -15.74 -3.02
CA VAL A 3 13.01 -14.90 -3.21
C VAL A 3 12.39 -14.77 -3.36
N THR A 4 12.09 -15.13 -3.46
CA THR A 4 11.65 -14.58 -3.60
C THR A 4 11.11 -14.50 -3.70
N GLU A 5 10.76 -14.83 -3.95
CA GLU A 5 10.42 -14.31 -4.14
C GLU A 5 9.84 -14.04 -4.09
N GLU A 6 9.46 -14.23 -4.41
CA GLU A 6 9.13 -13.51 -4.48
C GLU A 6 8.58 -13.06 -4.49
N THR A 7 8.12 -13.24 -4.81
CA THR A 7 7.80 -12.39 -4.85
C THR A 7 7.15 -12.00 -4.83
N VAL A 8 6.69 -12.06 -5.29
CA VAL A 8 6.29 -11.27 -5.23
C VAL A 8 5.51 -11.03 -5.35
N TYR A 9 4.74 -11.11 -5.66
CA TYR A 9 4.18 -10.57 -5.61
C TYR A 9 3.45 -10.61 -6.02
N SER A 10 2.78 -10.85 -6.22
CA SER A 10 2.45 -10.79 -6.40
C SER A 10 2.16 -10.90 -6.81
N GLY A 11 2.25 -11.30 -7.28
CA GLY A 11 2.19 -11.22 -7.53
C GLY A 11 2.71 -11.32 -8.20
N ASP A 12 2.56 -11.20 -8.75
CA ASP A 12 3.39 -10.97 -8.97
C ASP A 12 4.33 -10.82 -9.27
N VAL A 13 4.59 -11.06 -9.64
CA VAL A 13 5.61 -10.55 -9.61
C VAL A 13 6.45 -10.69 -10.24
N LYS A 14 6.63 -10.99 -10.81
CA LYS A 14 7.42 -10.81 -11.17
C LYS A 14 8.20 -10.61 -11.20
N THR A 15 8.11 -10.72 -11.14
CA THR A 15 9.00 -10.51 -10.87
C THR A 15 9.74 -10.70 -10.61
N VAL A 16 9.94 -11.15 -10.71
CA VAL A 16 10.84 -11.22 -10.24
C VAL A 16 11.83 -11.53 -10.23
N GLN A 17 12.40 -11.84 -10.36
CA GLN A 17 13.29 -11.92 -10.22
C GLN A 17 14.35 -11.85 -10.12
N ALA A 18 15.00 -12.01 -10.04
CA ALA A 18 15.95 -11.72 -9.85
C ALA A 18 17.01 -11.74 -10.18
N LEU A 19 17.82 -11.50 -10.28
CA LEU A 19 18.85 -11.33 -10.40
C LEU A 19 20.08 -10.84 -10.44
N SER A 20 21.05 -10.73 -10.38
CA SER A 20 22.07 -10.11 -10.07
C SER A 20 23.02 -9.63 -10.44
N SER A 21 23.61 -9.34 -10.68
CA SER A 21 24.50 -8.75 -10.74
C SER A 21 25.20 -8.06 -10.70
N ALA A 22 25.61 -8.19 -10.71
CA ALA A 22 26.16 -7.54 -10.42
C ALA A 22 25.96 -6.86 -10.06
N ASP A 23 25.71 -6.86 -10.08
CA ASP A 23 25.36 -6.24 -9.75
C ASP A 23 24.63 -5.88 -9.56
N ASP A 24 24.64 -6.11 -9.33
CA ASP A 24 23.66 -5.59 -8.94
C ASP A 24 22.73 -5.52 -9.64
N ASN A 25 22.59 -5.98 -10.16
CA ASN A 25 21.55 -5.95 -10.94
C ASN A 25 20.37 -6.63 -10.51
N ILE A 26 20.41 -7.57 -9.66
CA ILE A 26 19.23 -8.11 -9.05
C ILE A 26 18.87 -7.24 -7.92
N ARG A 27 18.14 -6.19 -8.28
CA ARG A 27 17.62 -5.28 -7.34
C ARG A 27 16.17 -5.15 -7.55
N TYR A 28 15.40 -5.08 -6.49
CA TYR A 28 14.01 -4.68 -6.61
C TYR A 28 13.95 -3.26 -7.11
N ASP A 29 13.09 -3.05 -8.08
CA ASP A 29 12.66 -1.70 -8.41
C ASP A 29 11.62 -1.32 -7.35
N SER A 30 12.02 -0.55 -6.38
CA SER A 30 11.15 -0.18 -5.27
C SER A 30 9.92 0.57 -5.74
N LYS A 31 10.05 1.38 -6.78
CA LYS A 31 8.89 2.07 -7.33
C LYS A 31 7.89 1.09 -7.92
N ALA A 32 8.37 0.06 -8.61
CA ALA A 32 7.48 -0.93 -9.19
C ALA A 32 6.75 -1.71 -8.09
N VAL A 33 7.44 -2.03 -6.99
CA VAL A 33 6.80 -2.70 -5.86
C VAL A 33 5.68 -1.85 -5.30
N PHE A 34 5.95 -0.56 -5.05
CA PHE A 34 4.94 0.32 -4.47
C PHE A 34 3.84 0.67 -5.45
N ALA A 35 4.13 0.74 -6.74
CA ALA A 35 3.10 1.02 -7.74
C ALA A 35 2.00 -0.02 -7.75
N SER A 36 2.32 -1.27 -7.37
CA SER A 36 1.33 -2.33 -7.28
C SER A 36 0.85 -2.55 -5.85
N ALA A 37 1.40 -1.83 -4.88
CA ALA A 37 1.09 -2.05 -3.46
C ALA A 37 -0.07 -1.14 -3.06
N THR A 38 -1.28 -1.65 -3.25
CA THR A 38 -2.49 -0.97 -2.82
C THR A 38 -3.17 -1.85 -1.77
N ILE A 39 -3.55 -1.22 -0.65
CA ILE A 39 -4.18 -1.90 0.46
C ILE A 39 -5.66 -1.59 0.42
N TYR A 40 -6.51 -2.63 0.38
CA TYR A 40 -7.95 -2.47 0.28
C TYR A 40 -8.62 -2.72 1.62
N PHE A 41 -9.75 -2.05 1.84
CA PHE A 41 -10.49 -2.10 3.10
C PHE A 41 -11.94 -2.45 2.85
N GLU A 42 -12.54 -3.08 3.84
CA GLU A 42 -13.97 -3.36 3.83
C GLU A 42 -14.77 -2.10 4.09
N PHE A 43 -16.05 -2.16 3.78
CA PHE A 43 -16.93 -1.01 3.94
C PHE A 43 -16.90 -0.49 5.38
N ASP A 44 -16.71 0.80 5.50
CA ASP A 44 -16.73 1.53 6.77
C ASP A 44 -15.69 1.04 7.78
N LYS A 45 -14.65 0.35 7.31
CA LYS A 45 -13.62 -0.19 8.19
C LYS A 45 -12.25 0.37 7.86
N SER A 46 -11.41 0.43 8.88
CA SER A 46 -10.01 0.83 8.76
C SER A 46 -9.08 -0.24 9.34
N THR A 47 -9.57 -1.47 9.52
CA THR A 47 -8.77 -2.59 10.01
C THR A 47 -8.17 -3.35 8.84
N LEU A 48 -6.98 -3.93 9.06
CA LEU A 48 -6.28 -4.67 8.02
C LEU A 48 -6.84 -6.07 7.88
N THR A 49 -6.98 -6.51 6.61
CA THR A 49 -7.35 -7.91 6.32
C THR A 49 -6.08 -8.75 6.24
N SER A 50 -6.24 -10.07 6.23
CA SER A 50 -5.11 -10.98 6.04
C SER A 50 -4.38 -10.72 4.72
N LYS A 51 -5.15 -10.45 3.67
CA LYS A 51 -4.57 -10.15 2.36
C LYS A 51 -3.76 -8.85 2.41
N SER A 52 -4.28 -7.84 3.08
CA SER A 52 -3.59 -6.57 3.25
C SER A 52 -2.27 -6.77 3.98
N ILE A 53 -2.27 -7.59 5.02
CA ILE A 53 -1.05 -7.86 5.78
C ILE A 53 0.00 -8.52 4.91
N GLN A 54 -0.39 -9.44 4.02
CA GLN A 54 0.56 -10.06 3.12
C GLN A 54 1.20 -9.04 2.18
N THR A 55 0.39 -8.15 1.63
CA THR A 55 0.91 -7.08 0.77
C THR A 55 1.87 -6.18 1.54
N LEU A 56 1.51 -5.84 2.78
CA LEU A 56 2.33 -4.96 3.61
C LEU A 56 3.66 -5.61 4.00
N LYS A 57 3.69 -6.93 4.19
CA LYS A 57 4.95 -7.62 4.47
C LYS A 57 5.95 -7.44 3.34
N SER A 58 5.49 -7.53 2.10
CA SER A 58 6.36 -7.31 0.94
C SER A 58 6.86 -5.87 0.91
N ALA A 59 6.01 -4.91 1.24
CA ALA A 59 6.40 -3.52 1.28
C ALA A 59 7.43 -3.25 2.37
N VAL A 60 7.27 -3.87 3.55
CA VAL A 60 8.26 -3.76 4.64
C VAL A 60 9.62 -4.24 4.17
N ASN A 61 9.66 -5.39 3.48
CA ASN A 61 10.92 -5.92 2.98
C ASN A 61 11.58 -4.95 2.01
N ALA A 62 10.82 -4.36 1.10
CA ALA A 62 11.35 -3.40 0.15
C ALA A 62 11.90 -2.16 0.86
N LEU A 63 11.19 -1.67 1.88
CA LEU A 63 11.63 -0.50 2.64
C LEU A 63 12.89 -0.79 3.45
N ASN A 64 13.02 -2.01 3.97
CA ASN A 64 14.23 -2.41 4.71
C ASN A 64 15.43 -2.55 3.81
N GLU A 65 15.22 -2.95 2.55
CA GLU A 65 16.31 -3.09 1.60
C GLU A 65 16.82 -1.77 1.06
N ASN A 66 16.03 -0.72 1.21
CA ASN A 66 16.43 0.60 0.73
C ASN A 66 16.03 1.65 1.75
N SER A 67 16.95 1.94 2.67
CA SER A 67 16.66 2.79 3.81
C SER A 67 16.44 4.26 3.45
N SER A 68 16.78 4.66 2.24
CA SER A 68 16.61 6.06 1.83
C SER A 68 15.24 6.36 1.25
N ILE A 69 14.43 5.35 0.96
CA ILE A 69 13.12 5.54 0.37
C ILE A 69 12.17 6.16 1.39
N GLN A 70 11.49 7.20 0.97
CA GLN A 70 10.41 7.81 1.73
C GLN A 70 9.10 7.55 1.01
N ILE A 71 8.05 7.30 1.76
CA ILE A 71 6.76 6.95 1.19
C ILE A 71 5.66 7.90 1.66
N THR A 72 4.64 8.01 0.82
CA THR A 72 3.40 8.69 1.17
C THR A 72 2.28 7.67 1.13
N LEU A 73 1.49 7.64 2.19
CA LEU A 73 0.33 6.78 2.29
C LEU A 73 -0.90 7.64 2.06
N ALA A 74 -1.59 7.39 0.95
CA ALA A 74 -2.76 8.16 0.57
C ALA A 74 -4.02 7.33 0.82
N GLY A 75 -4.83 7.78 1.78
CA GLY A 75 -6.05 7.08 2.17
C GLY A 75 -7.25 7.57 1.40
N HIS A 76 -8.14 6.63 1.06
CA HIS A 76 -9.32 6.89 0.24
C HIS A 76 -10.53 6.16 0.79
N ALA A 77 -11.70 6.68 0.46
CA ALA A 77 -12.98 6.08 0.78
C ALA A 77 -13.84 6.03 -0.49
N ASP A 78 -14.87 5.18 -0.47
CA ASP A 78 -15.86 5.26 -1.54
C ASP A 78 -16.79 6.46 -1.30
N GLU A 79 -17.66 6.74 -2.25
CA GLU A 79 -18.42 8.00 -2.25
C GLU A 79 -19.56 8.05 -1.24
N ARG A 80 -19.88 6.95 -0.58
CA ARG A 80 -21.00 6.90 0.36
C ARG A 80 -20.64 7.60 1.66
N GLY A 81 -21.53 8.47 2.13
CA GLY A 81 -21.33 9.24 3.36
C GLY A 81 -20.96 10.68 3.07
N THR A 82 -20.69 11.44 4.14
CA THR A 82 -20.33 12.83 3.98
C THR A 82 -18.87 12.97 3.58
N ARG A 83 -18.56 14.11 2.98
CA ARG A 83 -17.19 14.42 2.57
C ARG A 83 -16.25 14.41 3.78
N GLU A 84 -16.69 15.03 4.87
CA GLU A 84 -15.88 15.10 6.10
C GLU A 84 -15.64 13.72 6.70
N TYR A 85 -16.69 12.90 6.75
CA TYR A 85 -16.56 11.54 7.27
C TYR A 85 -15.56 10.75 6.45
N ASN A 86 -15.64 10.87 5.13
CA ASN A 86 -14.77 10.10 4.23
C ASN A 86 -13.33 10.59 4.26
N LEU A 87 -13.10 11.89 4.45
CA LEU A 87 -11.75 12.39 4.67
C LEU A 87 -11.15 11.79 5.95
N ALA A 88 -11.93 11.74 7.02
CA ALA A 88 -11.48 11.15 8.27
C ALA A 88 -11.26 9.65 8.13
N LEU A 89 -12.12 8.95 7.40
CA LEU A 89 -11.98 7.51 7.19
C LEU A 89 -10.71 7.19 6.39
N GLY A 90 -10.46 7.98 5.33
CA GLY A 90 -9.23 7.83 4.56
C GLY A 90 -7.99 8.05 5.42
N GLN A 91 -8.06 9.06 6.29
CA GLN A 91 -6.96 9.34 7.22
C GLN A 91 -6.72 8.16 8.16
N ARG A 92 -7.78 7.61 8.76
CA ARG A 92 -7.65 6.47 9.66
C ARG A 92 -7.08 5.25 8.94
N ARG A 93 -7.49 5.02 7.70
CA ARG A 93 -6.95 3.90 6.90
C ARG A 93 -5.46 4.06 6.66
N ALA A 94 -5.05 5.27 6.27
CA ALA A 94 -3.62 5.53 6.03
C ALA A 94 -2.82 5.41 7.32
N GLU A 95 -3.38 5.87 8.43
CA GLU A 95 -2.71 5.74 9.73
C GLU A 95 -2.57 4.30 10.17
N THR A 96 -3.56 3.47 9.89
CA THR A 96 -3.47 2.04 10.18
C THR A 96 -2.30 1.39 9.43
N VAL A 97 -2.12 1.76 8.17
CA VAL A 97 -0.99 1.25 7.39
C VAL A 97 0.33 1.78 7.94
N SER A 98 0.37 3.07 8.29
CA SER A 98 1.55 3.66 8.91
C SER A 98 1.92 2.95 10.20
N ASP A 99 0.94 2.68 11.05
CA ASP A 99 1.18 1.97 12.31
C ASP A 99 1.77 0.58 12.07
N TYR A 100 1.29 -0.12 11.06
CA TYR A 100 1.85 -1.43 10.71
C TYR A 100 3.33 -1.29 10.35
N PHE A 101 3.68 -0.32 9.52
CA PHE A 101 5.08 -0.10 9.14
C PHE A 101 5.94 0.22 10.36
N VAL A 102 5.48 1.10 11.23
CA VAL A 102 6.25 1.49 12.42
C VAL A 102 6.45 0.29 13.34
N LEU A 103 5.42 -0.53 13.55
CA LEU A 103 5.52 -1.74 14.36
C LEU A 103 6.51 -2.75 13.77
N ASN A 104 6.75 -2.68 12.47
CA ASN A 104 7.68 -3.58 11.80
C ASN A 104 9.04 -2.92 11.52
N GLY A 105 9.36 -1.85 12.25
CA GLY A 105 10.69 -1.29 12.26
C GLY A 105 10.96 -0.18 11.25
N ILE A 106 9.94 0.29 10.54
CA ILE A 106 10.13 1.41 9.61
C ILE A 106 10.02 2.71 10.39
N SER A 107 11.01 3.56 10.25
CA SER A 107 11.05 4.83 10.96
C SER A 107 9.91 5.74 10.52
N LYS A 108 9.25 6.35 11.48
CA LYS A 108 8.10 7.20 11.20
C LYS A 108 8.47 8.40 10.31
N ASN A 109 9.70 8.88 10.39
CA ASN A 109 10.11 10.02 9.59
C ASN A 109 10.25 9.69 8.09
N ARG A 110 10.12 8.42 7.71
CA ARG A 110 10.09 7.99 6.31
C ARG A 110 8.68 7.97 5.74
N ILE A 111 7.67 8.24 6.57
CA ILE A 111 6.26 8.01 6.21
C ILE A 111 5.50 9.33 6.29
N THR A 112 4.82 9.68 5.22
CA THR A 112 3.87 10.79 5.20
C THR A 112 2.47 10.21 4.99
N VAL A 113 1.51 10.68 5.77
CA VAL A 113 0.13 10.23 5.69
C VAL A 113 -0.73 11.37 5.19
N LYS A 114 -1.64 11.08 4.25
CA LYS A 114 -2.63 12.04 3.80
C LYS A 114 -3.91 11.31 3.41
N SER A 115 -5.00 12.06 3.37
CA SER A 115 -6.29 11.53 2.94
C SER A 115 -6.87 12.38 1.83
N PHE A 116 -7.40 11.71 0.82
CA PHE A 116 -8.21 12.35 -0.21
C PHE A 116 -9.70 12.06 -0.02
N GLY A 117 -10.05 11.18 0.94
CA GLY A 117 -11.42 10.80 1.15
C GLY A 117 -12.00 10.19 -0.12
N GLU A 118 -13.14 10.72 -0.57
CA GLU A 118 -13.79 10.23 -1.78
C GLU A 118 -13.39 11.00 -3.04
N GLU A 119 -12.46 11.96 -2.94
CA GLU A 119 -12.23 12.94 -3.97
C GLU A 119 -11.37 12.48 -5.13
N ARG A 120 -10.68 11.34 -4.97
CA ARG A 120 -9.84 10.77 -6.03
C ARG A 120 -10.18 9.30 -6.23
N PRO A 121 -11.34 9.01 -6.83
CA PRO A 121 -11.73 7.62 -7.03
C PRO A 121 -10.79 6.93 -8.03
N ALA A 122 -10.47 5.67 -7.75
CA ALA A 122 -9.75 4.83 -8.70
C ALA A 122 -10.68 4.39 -9.82
N VAL A 123 -11.97 4.19 -9.49
CA VAL A 123 -12.99 3.76 -10.43
C VAL A 123 -14.24 4.58 -10.19
N ILE A 124 -14.82 5.12 -11.26
CA ILE A 124 -16.08 5.84 -11.17
C ILE A 124 -17.20 4.85 -11.37
N GLY A 125 -18.12 4.77 -10.41
CA GLY A 125 -19.25 3.87 -10.48
C GLY A 125 -19.94 3.79 -9.14
N GLN A 126 -21.18 3.29 -9.16
CA GLN A 126 -22.04 3.26 -7.97
C GLN A 126 -22.48 1.84 -7.64
N ASP A 127 -21.62 0.87 -7.89
CA ASP A 127 -21.87 -0.52 -7.51
C ASP A 127 -20.79 -0.96 -6.53
N GLU A 128 -21.01 -2.11 -5.91
CA GLU A 128 -20.09 -2.60 -4.88
C GLU A 128 -18.69 -2.85 -5.43
N MET A 129 -18.58 -3.30 -6.67
CA MET A 129 -17.27 -3.56 -7.28
C MET A 129 -16.46 -2.26 -7.39
N SER A 130 -17.12 -1.17 -7.81
CA SER A 130 -16.47 0.14 -7.89
C SER A 130 -16.12 0.67 -6.51
N TYR A 131 -17.05 0.55 -5.57
CA TYR A 131 -16.80 1.00 -4.19
C TYR A 131 -15.62 0.27 -3.56
N ALA A 132 -15.54 -1.04 -3.78
CA ALA A 132 -14.45 -1.84 -3.21
C ALA A 132 -13.08 -1.37 -3.70
N LYS A 133 -12.99 -0.96 -4.96
CA LYS A 133 -11.73 -0.47 -5.52
C LYS A 133 -11.36 0.91 -5.01
N ASN A 134 -12.31 1.66 -4.51
CA ASN A 134 -12.05 3.00 -3.99
C ASN A 134 -11.67 3.00 -2.51
N ARG A 135 -12.01 1.95 -1.76
CA ARG A 135 -11.68 1.83 -0.34
C ARG A 135 -10.24 1.32 -0.21
N ARG A 136 -9.30 2.25 -0.25
CA ARG A 136 -7.90 1.84 -0.36
C ARG A 136 -6.93 2.82 0.26
N VAL A 137 -5.71 2.33 0.49
CA VAL A 137 -4.54 3.16 0.77
C VAL A 137 -3.52 2.85 -0.32
N GLU A 138 -3.07 3.89 -1.00
CA GLU A 138 -2.03 3.78 -2.02
C GLU A 138 -0.69 4.11 -1.39
N ILE A 139 0.29 3.26 -1.64
CA ILE A 139 1.65 3.46 -1.16
C ILE A 139 2.47 4.03 -2.32
N ASN A 140 2.92 5.27 -2.17
CA ASN A 140 3.65 5.97 -3.24
C ASN A 140 5.06 6.36 -2.83
#